data_11e2cae10b4991233a8aa666dda1d51a
#
_entry.id   11e2cae10b4991233a8aa666dda1d51a
#
_cell.length_a   1.000
_cell.length_b   1.000
_cell.length_c   1.000
_cell.angle_alpha   90.00
_cell.angle_beta   90.00
_cell.angle_gamma   90.00
#
_symmetry.space_group_name_H-M   'P 1'
#
loop_
_entity.id
_entity.type
_entity.pdbx_description
1 polymer ?
#
loop_
_entity_poly.entity_id
_entity_poly.type
_entity_poly.pdbx_seq_one_letter_code
_entity_poly.pdbx_strand_id
1 'polypeptide(L)'
;MGFEPSARASELIGRVAEFIRTEIEPTLAWLARQTEETAHYLVLKDDQALFLACVESPHIIRAVSRVGHRLPAHITSAGKCLLAALPPEEVDRMFSGERSWTAGTDLAIHDRDHLLAELAQISNRGWALNNEESEPGVIGVSAVVRDDKAEVLGAVTVSGPAERMRPRITEIVAAVRTATDDFRIHRG
;
A
#
# COMPACT_ATOMS: atom_id res chain seq x y z
N MET A 1 31.23 -4.56 13.21
CA MET A 1 31.51 -4.56 11.75
C MET A 1 30.32 -3.97 11.05
N GLY A 2 30.46 -2.74 10.49
CA GLY A 2 29.39 -2.11 9.71
C GLY A 2 29.26 -2.80 8.35
N PHE A 3 28.04 -3.08 7.92
CA PHE A 3 27.77 -3.56 6.56
C PHE A 3 27.95 -2.39 5.59
N GLU A 4 28.96 -2.45 4.72
CA GLU A 4 29.09 -1.52 3.59
C GLU A 4 28.47 -2.18 2.34
N PRO A 5 27.45 -1.55 1.72
CA PRO A 5 26.86 -2.08 0.50
C PRO A 5 27.88 -2.01 -0.65
N SER A 6 27.81 -2.96 -1.60
CA SER A 6 28.61 -2.89 -2.82
C SER A 6 28.28 -1.63 -3.64
N ALA A 7 29.20 -1.18 -4.51
CA ALA A 7 29.01 0.00 -5.36
C ALA A 7 27.70 -0.10 -6.17
N ARG A 8 27.38 -1.28 -6.73
CA ARG A 8 26.14 -1.54 -7.45
C ARG A 8 24.88 -1.45 -6.55
N ALA A 9 24.98 -1.93 -5.31
CA ALA A 9 23.90 -1.80 -4.34
C ALA A 9 23.69 -0.34 -3.94
N SER A 10 24.80 0.41 -3.73
CA SER A 10 24.73 1.85 -3.42
C SER A 10 24.09 2.66 -4.56
N GLU A 11 24.44 2.36 -5.81
CA GLU A 11 23.81 3.00 -6.99
C GLU A 11 22.32 2.69 -7.06
N LEU A 12 21.90 1.45 -6.87
CA LEU A 12 20.50 1.06 -6.88
C LEU A 12 19.72 1.75 -5.74
N ILE A 13 20.27 1.78 -4.54
CA ILE A 13 19.68 2.50 -3.40
C ILE A 13 19.50 3.98 -3.74
N GLY A 14 20.52 4.61 -4.34
CA GLY A 14 20.46 6.01 -4.77
C GLY A 14 19.32 6.27 -5.77
N ARG A 15 19.15 5.40 -6.77
CA ARG A 15 18.07 5.50 -7.76
C ARG A 15 16.69 5.34 -7.14
N VAL A 16 16.53 4.39 -6.21
CA VAL A 16 15.26 4.19 -5.49
C VAL A 16 14.94 5.41 -4.62
N ALA A 17 15.92 5.93 -3.89
CA ALA A 17 15.75 7.13 -3.06
C ALA A 17 15.37 8.35 -3.92
N GLU A 18 16.02 8.53 -5.07
CA GLU A 18 15.70 9.60 -6.02
C GLU A 18 14.26 9.46 -6.55
N PHE A 19 13.88 8.28 -6.99
CA PHE A 19 12.50 8.00 -7.43
C PHE A 19 11.47 8.32 -6.35
N ILE A 20 11.71 7.92 -5.11
CA ILE A 20 10.82 8.24 -3.99
C ILE A 20 10.70 9.76 -3.84
N ARG A 21 11.82 10.48 -3.83
CA ARG A 21 11.88 11.92 -3.62
C ARG A 21 11.21 12.72 -4.75
N THR A 22 11.44 12.32 -6.02
CA THR A 22 10.98 13.11 -7.18
C THR A 22 9.58 12.77 -7.64
N GLU A 23 9.15 11.51 -7.49
CA GLU A 23 7.90 11.04 -8.04
C GLU A 23 6.87 10.71 -6.95
N ILE A 24 7.30 10.00 -5.90
CA ILE A 24 6.38 9.49 -4.89
C ILE A 24 6.01 10.56 -3.85
N GLU A 25 6.99 11.26 -3.28
CA GLU A 25 6.71 12.26 -2.24
C GLU A 25 5.76 13.38 -2.70
N PRO A 26 5.85 13.94 -3.92
CA PRO A 26 4.87 14.90 -4.42
C PRO A 26 3.46 14.32 -4.50
N THR A 27 3.32 13.08 -4.93
CA THR A 27 2.04 12.35 -4.99
C THR A 27 1.45 12.15 -3.58
N LEU A 28 2.27 11.72 -2.61
CA LEU A 28 1.84 11.58 -1.22
C LEU A 28 1.44 12.92 -0.61
N ALA A 29 2.21 13.99 -0.88
CA ALA A 29 1.91 15.34 -0.41
C ALA A 29 0.60 15.86 -1.00
N TRP A 30 0.30 15.55 -2.26
CA TRP A 30 -0.98 15.88 -2.87
C TRP A 30 -2.12 15.11 -2.21
N LEU A 31 -1.99 13.78 -2.03
CA LEU A 31 -2.98 12.95 -1.35
C LEU A 31 -3.25 13.43 0.08
N ALA A 32 -2.20 13.68 0.86
CA ALA A 32 -2.35 14.15 2.23
C ALA A 32 -3.06 15.51 2.31
N ARG A 33 -2.81 16.42 1.35
CA ARG A 33 -3.53 17.71 1.27
C ARG A 33 -4.99 17.55 0.87
N GLN A 34 -5.30 16.66 -0.11
CA GLN A 34 -6.67 16.45 -0.61
C GLN A 34 -7.56 15.77 0.42
N THR A 35 -6.99 14.83 1.18
CA THR A 35 -7.76 13.99 2.09
C THR A 35 -7.65 14.45 3.55
N GLU A 36 -6.65 15.26 3.88
CA GLU A 36 -6.24 15.64 5.24
C GLU A 36 -5.86 14.43 6.11
N GLU A 37 -5.61 13.27 5.49
CA GLU A 37 -5.20 12.05 6.15
C GLU A 37 -3.77 11.65 5.76
N THR A 38 -3.19 10.71 6.50
CA THR A 38 -1.82 10.26 6.25
C THR A 38 -1.73 9.45 4.96
N ALA A 39 -0.78 9.82 4.11
CA ALA A 39 -0.48 9.11 2.87
C ALA A 39 0.83 8.34 2.98
N HIS A 40 0.84 7.09 2.51
CA HIS A 40 2.00 6.20 2.52
C HIS A 40 2.28 5.65 1.12
N TYR A 41 3.55 5.29 0.87
CA TYR A 41 3.97 4.46 -0.26
C TYR A 41 4.56 3.16 0.24
N LEU A 42 4.11 2.05 -0.34
CA LEU A 42 4.48 0.70 0.06
C LEU A 42 4.86 -0.15 -1.15
N VAL A 43 5.72 -1.13 -0.91
CA VAL A 43 6.03 -2.20 -1.87
C VAL A 43 5.79 -3.56 -1.25
N LEU A 44 5.59 -4.57 -2.10
CA LEU A 44 5.51 -5.96 -1.66
C LEU A 44 6.93 -6.51 -1.48
N LYS A 45 7.19 -7.07 -0.32
CA LYS A 45 8.42 -7.81 -0.01
C LYS A 45 8.04 -9.16 0.58
N ASP A 46 8.23 -10.21 -0.22
CA ASP A 46 7.70 -11.53 0.10
C ASP A 46 6.17 -11.44 0.28
N ASP A 47 5.60 -11.90 1.38
CA ASP A 47 4.18 -11.79 1.73
C ASP A 47 3.84 -10.59 2.62
N GLN A 48 4.73 -9.58 2.66
CA GLN A 48 4.60 -8.41 3.53
C GLN A 48 4.58 -7.09 2.74
N ALA A 49 3.79 -6.15 3.20
CA ALA A 49 3.80 -4.76 2.75
C ALA A 49 4.87 -3.98 3.53
N LEU A 50 5.89 -3.47 2.83
CA LEU A 50 6.98 -2.66 3.37
C LEU A 50 6.70 -1.18 3.13
N PHE A 51 6.68 -0.39 4.19
CA PHE A 51 6.49 1.06 4.13
C PHE A 51 7.79 1.76 3.75
N LEU A 52 7.81 2.51 2.64
CA LEU A 52 8.99 3.20 2.13
C LEU A 52 8.95 4.72 2.25
N ALA A 53 7.77 5.33 2.18
CA ALA A 53 7.61 6.78 2.32
C ALA A 53 6.28 7.12 2.99
N CYS A 54 6.21 8.32 3.59
CA CYS A 54 5.04 8.80 4.30
C CYS A 54 4.97 10.33 4.29
N VAL A 55 3.76 10.86 4.12
CA VAL A 55 3.40 12.24 4.45
C VAL A 55 2.28 12.20 5.46
N GLU A 56 2.53 12.67 6.67
CA GLU A 56 1.55 12.58 7.76
C GLU A 56 0.42 13.62 7.61
N SER A 57 -0.76 13.24 8.09
CA SER A 57 -1.91 14.11 8.29
C SER A 57 -1.57 15.31 9.18
N PRO A 58 -2.17 16.50 8.93
CA PRO A 58 -2.02 17.65 9.82
C PRO A 58 -2.77 17.49 11.16
N HIS A 59 -3.65 16.49 11.27
CA HIS A 59 -4.43 16.27 12.49
C HIS A 59 -3.58 15.68 13.61
N ILE A 60 -3.91 16.04 14.87
CA ILE A 60 -3.25 15.48 16.06
C ILE A 60 -3.52 13.98 16.18
N ILE A 61 -4.79 13.56 16.01
CA ILE A 61 -5.16 12.14 15.97
C ILE A 61 -5.07 11.68 14.51
N ARG A 62 -4.07 10.88 14.18
CA ARG A 62 -3.77 10.42 12.83
C ARG A 62 -3.13 9.04 12.82
N ALA A 63 -3.14 8.40 11.67
CA ALA A 63 -2.23 7.30 11.40
C ALA A 63 -0.79 7.86 11.33
N VAL A 64 0.12 7.29 12.12
CA VAL A 64 1.53 7.72 12.19
C VAL A 64 2.37 7.06 11.11
N SER A 65 3.54 7.65 10.82
CA SER A 65 4.51 7.07 9.90
C SER A 65 4.99 5.68 10.36
N ARG A 66 5.02 4.74 9.43
CA ARG A 66 5.54 3.38 9.61
C ARG A 66 6.72 3.07 8.67
N VAL A 67 7.40 4.09 8.16
CA VAL A 67 8.54 3.90 7.25
C VAL A 67 9.57 2.94 7.87
N GLY A 68 9.97 1.94 7.09
CA GLY A 68 10.85 0.86 7.50
C GLY A 68 10.14 -0.35 8.15
N HIS A 69 8.87 -0.22 8.53
CA HIS A 69 8.10 -1.33 9.09
C HIS A 69 7.50 -2.21 8.00
N ARG A 70 7.16 -3.44 8.38
CA ARG A 70 6.46 -4.42 7.54
C ARG A 70 5.23 -4.92 8.23
N LEU A 71 4.16 -5.11 7.47
CA LEU A 71 2.93 -5.77 7.93
C LEU A 71 2.58 -6.91 6.95
N PRO A 72 1.92 -7.97 7.40
CA PRO A 72 1.41 -9.00 6.51
C PRO A 72 0.54 -8.39 5.41
N ALA A 73 0.79 -8.75 4.14
CA ALA A 73 0.14 -8.10 3.01
C ALA A 73 -1.38 -8.30 3.02
N HIS A 74 -1.87 -9.46 3.46
CA HIS A 74 -3.29 -9.81 3.47
C HIS A 74 -4.15 -8.98 4.43
N ILE A 75 -3.56 -8.31 5.43
CA ILE A 75 -4.29 -7.45 6.38
C ILE A 75 -4.15 -5.96 6.09
N THR A 76 -3.49 -5.57 5.00
CA THR A 76 -3.30 -4.16 4.64
C THR A 76 -3.93 -3.87 3.28
N SER A 77 -4.50 -2.68 3.09
CA SER A 77 -5.05 -2.27 1.79
C SER A 77 -3.98 -2.27 0.69
N ALA A 78 -2.78 -1.72 0.96
CA ALA A 78 -1.67 -1.72 0.00
C ALA A 78 -1.22 -3.15 -0.34
N GLY A 79 -1.05 -4.00 0.68
CA GLY A 79 -0.66 -5.38 0.47
C GLY A 79 -1.67 -6.15 -0.37
N LYS A 80 -2.97 -6.00 -0.09
CA LYS A 80 -4.03 -6.62 -0.89
C LYS A 80 -4.04 -6.10 -2.34
N CYS A 81 -3.81 -4.79 -2.58
CA CYS A 81 -3.65 -4.24 -3.93
C CYS A 81 -2.45 -4.85 -4.67
N LEU A 82 -1.31 -4.95 -4.00
CA LEU A 82 -0.08 -5.49 -4.59
C LEU A 82 -0.22 -6.98 -4.88
N LEU A 83 -0.82 -7.76 -3.98
CA LEU A 83 -1.13 -9.17 -4.21
C LEU A 83 -2.12 -9.36 -5.37
N ALA A 84 -3.16 -8.53 -5.47
CA ALA A 84 -4.13 -8.58 -6.57
C ALA A 84 -3.54 -8.22 -7.94
N ALA A 85 -2.36 -7.61 -7.98
CA ALA A 85 -1.62 -7.26 -9.18
C ALA A 85 -0.63 -8.35 -9.63
N LEU A 86 -0.40 -9.39 -8.81
CA LEU A 86 0.41 -10.55 -9.17
C LEU A 86 -0.39 -11.57 -10.00
N PRO A 87 0.28 -12.43 -10.75
CA PRO A 87 -0.35 -13.61 -11.33
C PRO A 87 -1.00 -14.48 -10.25
N PRO A 88 -2.24 -14.98 -10.46
CA PRO A 88 -2.95 -15.78 -9.46
C PRO A 88 -2.16 -16.98 -8.94
N GLU A 89 -1.39 -17.64 -9.81
CA GLU A 89 -0.53 -18.78 -9.46
C GLU A 89 0.64 -18.40 -8.55
N GLU A 90 1.08 -17.15 -8.59
CA GLU A 90 2.11 -16.65 -7.67
C GLU A 90 1.54 -16.41 -6.27
N VAL A 91 0.37 -15.79 -6.19
CA VAL A 91 -0.37 -15.63 -4.94
C VAL A 91 -0.69 -16.99 -4.34
N ASP A 92 -1.16 -17.92 -5.16
CA ASP A 92 -1.48 -19.28 -4.74
C ASP A 92 -0.28 -19.99 -4.11
N ARG A 93 0.88 -19.90 -4.76
CA ARG A 93 2.14 -20.46 -4.26
C ARG A 93 2.60 -19.76 -2.98
N MET A 94 2.45 -18.43 -2.89
CA MET A 94 2.84 -17.63 -1.73
C MET A 94 2.00 -17.97 -0.49
N PHE A 95 0.71 -18.27 -0.68
CA PHE A 95 -0.24 -18.56 0.39
C PHE A 95 -0.62 -20.04 0.48
N SER A 96 0.11 -20.95 -0.19
CA SER A 96 -0.04 -22.40 -0.06
C SER A 96 0.57 -22.93 1.25
N GLY A 97 0.11 -24.11 1.69
CA GLY A 97 0.63 -24.79 2.88
C GLY A 97 0.02 -24.33 4.20
N GLU A 98 0.48 -24.94 5.28
CA GLU A 98 0.10 -24.55 6.64
C GLU A 98 0.73 -23.19 6.99
N ARG A 99 -0.12 -22.21 7.28
CA ARG A 99 0.34 -20.91 7.76
C ARG A 99 -0.58 -20.39 8.84
N SER A 100 -0.02 -19.59 9.73
CA SER A 100 -0.79 -18.90 10.76
C SER A 100 -1.49 -17.68 10.18
N TRP A 101 -2.80 -17.66 10.25
CA TRP A 101 -3.66 -16.54 9.85
C TRP A 101 -4.10 -15.68 11.04
N THR A 102 -3.24 -15.56 12.06
CA THR A 102 -3.56 -14.88 13.32
C THR A 102 -3.20 -13.40 13.34
N ALA A 103 -2.65 -12.85 12.24
CA ALA A 103 -2.31 -11.44 12.17
C ALA A 103 -3.54 -10.57 11.98
N GLY A 104 -3.53 -9.39 12.60
CA GLY A 104 -4.60 -8.41 12.52
C GLY A 104 -5.69 -8.59 13.57
N THR A 105 -6.84 -8.00 13.31
CA THR A 105 -8.03 -8.04 14.17
C THR A 105 -8.95 -9.20 13.78
N ASP A 106 -10.05 -9.36 14.51
CA ASP A 106 -11.11 -10.33 14.15
C ASP A 106 -11.81 -9.98 12.81
N LEU A 107 -11.60 -8.78 12.28
CA LEU A 107 -12.10 -8.34 10.96
C LEU A 107 -11.14 -8.65 9.81
N ALA A 108 -9.93 -9.15 10.12
CA ALA A 108 -8.94 -9.50 9.12
C ALA A 108 -9.34 -10.77 8.34
N ILE A 109 -8.67 -10.96 7.21
CA ILE A 109 -8.81 -12.21 6.45
C ILE A 109 -7.99 -13.29 7.15
N HIS A 110 -8.64 -14.38 7.54
CA HIS A 110 -8.06 -15.47 8.32
C HIS A 110 -7.95 -16.79 7.55
N ASP A 111 -8.20 -16.81 6.26
CA ASP A 111 -8.00 -17.97 5.41
C ASP A 111 -7.71 -17.59 3.95
N ARG A 112 -7.20 -18.58 3.21
CA ARG A 112 -6.77 -18.42 1.83
C ARG A 112 -7.93 -18.15 0.87
N ASP A 113 -9.06 -18.83 1.03
CA ASP A 113 -10.16 -18.76 0.07
C ASP A 113 -10.83 -17.37 0.13
N HIS A 114 -11.01 -16.81 1.33
CA HIS A 114 -11.46 -15.43 1.50
C HIS A 114 -10.43 -14.42 0.94
N LEU A 115 -9.13 -14.67 1.12
CA LEU A 115 -8.11 -13.80 0.51
C LEU A 115 -8.24 -13.81 -1.02
N LEU A 116 -8.27 -14.97 -1.67
CA LEU A 116 -8.35 -15.06 -3.12
C LEU A 116 -9.64 -14.41 -3.67
N ALA A 117 -10.77 -14.57 -2.99
CA ALA A 117 -12.02 -13.93 -3.35
C ALA A 117 -11.93 -12.40 -3.27
N GLU A 118 -11.34 -11.85 -2.21
CA GLU A 118 -11.12 -10.39 -2.07
C GLU A 118 -10.13 -9.87 -3.12
N LEU A 119 -9.04 -10.59 -3.40
CA LEU A 119 -8.08 -10.18 -4.43
C LEU A 119 -8.70 -10.13 -5.83
N ALA A 120 -9.59 -11.06 -6.17
CA ALA A 120 -10.32 -11.03 -7.43
C ALA A 120 -11.22 -9.79 -7.54
N GLN A 121 -11.89 -9.39 -6.45
CA GLN A 121 -12.67 -8.15 -6.42
C GLN A 121 -11.78 -6.91 -6.56
N ILE A 122 -10.63 -6.88 -5.89
CA ILE A 122 -9.66 -5.77 -5.97
C ILE A 122 -9.12 -5.63 -7.39
N SER A 123 -8.76 -6.74 -8.03
CA SER A 123 -8.29 -6.73 -9.43
C SER A 123 -9.33 -6.10 -10.37
N ASN A 124 -10.60 -6.38 -10.17
CA ASN A 124 -11.69 -5.82 -10.99
C ASN A 124 -11.96 -4.33 -10.71
N ARG A 125 -11.96 -3.92 -9.45
CA ARG A 125 -12.30 -2.53 -9.06
C ARG A 125 -11.09 -1.57 -9.06
N GLY A 126 -9.85 -2.10 -8.99
CA GLY A 126 -8.60 -1.34 -9.06
C GLY A 126 -8.17 -0.66 -7.76
N TRP A 127 -8.82 -0.94 -6.64
CA TRP A 127 -8.49 -0.38 -5.33
C TRP A 127 -8.83 -1.37 -4.20
N ALA A 128 -8.18 -1.24 -3.06
CA ALA A 128 -8.42 -2.05 -1.87
C ALA A 128 -8.76 -1.21 -0.64
N LEU A 129 -9.50 -1.82 0.27
CA LEU A 129 -9.86 -1.28 1.58
C LEU A 129 -9.24 -2.16 2.67
N ASN A 130 -8.63 -1.53 3.66
CA ASN A 130 -8.41 -2.09 4.99
C ASN A 130 -9.48 -1.46 5.90
N ASN A 131 -10.44 -2.23 6.33
CA ASN A 131 -11.51 -1.79 7.21
C ASN A 131 -11.28 -2.32 8.63
N GLU A 132 -10.32 -1.71 9.32
CA GLU A 132 -9.91 -2.11 10.69
C GLU A 132 -9.31 -3.53 10.76
N GLU A 133 -8.83 -4.07 9.63
CA GLU A 133 -8.24 -5.42 9.56
C GLU A 133 -6.85 -5.48 10.19
N SER A 134 -6.02 -4.46 9.98
CA SER A 134 -4.67 -4.42 10.56
C SER A 134 -4.66 -3.98 12.01
N GLU A 135 -5.50 -3.01 12.37
CA GLU A 135 -5.62 -2.44 13.71
C GLU A 135 -7.03 -1.89 13.94
N PRO A 136 -7.59 -2.03 15.16
CA PRO A 136 -8.87 -1.43 15.49
C PRO A 136 -8.84 0.09 15.32
N GLY A 137 -9.89 0.66 14.77
CA GLY A 137 -10.03 2.11 14.59
C GLY A 137 -9.23 2.70 13.43
N VAL A 138 -8.55 1.89 12.59
CA VAL A 138 -7.78 2.35 11.44
C VAL A 138 -8.38 1.85 10.13
N ILE A 139 -8.69 2.77 9.23
CA ILE A 139 -9.09 2.47 7.84
C ILE A 139 -7.98 2.91 6.89
N GLY A 140 -7.75 2.12 5.84
CA GLY A 140 -6.83 2.46 4.75
C GLY A 140 -7.45 2.15 3.38
N VAL A 141 -7.22 3.05 2.42
CA VAL A 141 -7.61 2.88 1.01
C VAL A 141 -6.37 2.95 0.15
N SER A 142 -6.19 2.00 -0.76
CA SER A 142 -4.99 1.90 -1.60
C SER A 142 -5.31 1.61 -3.05
N ALA A 143 -4.40 2.06 -3.93
CA ALA A 143 -4.32 1.62 -5.32
C ALA A 143 -2.85 1.43 -5.73
N VAL A 144 -2.60 0.61 -6.75
CA VAL A 144 -1.26 0.37 -7.27
C VAL A 144 -0.78 1.52 -8.14
N VAL A 145 0.50 1.85 -8.00
CA VAL A 145 1.23 2.76 -8.88
C VAL A 145 1.90 1.93 -9.97
N ARG A 146 1.72 2.34 -11.22
CA ARG A 146 2.32 1.64 -12.39
C ARG A 146 3.13 2.62 -13.22
N ASP A 147 4.16 2.11 -13.88
CA ASP A 147 4.88 2.87 -14.90
C ASP A 147 4.16 2.89 -16.25
N ASP A 148 4.77 3.52 -17.24
CA ASP A 148 4.30 3.62 -18.63
C ASP A 148 4.18 2.26 -19.34
N LYS A 149 4.87 1.23 -18.86
CA LYS A 149 4.79 -0.16 -19.35
C LYS A 149 3.76 -1.00 -18.59
N ALA A 150 2.97 -0.37 -17.71
CA ALA A 150 2.01 -0.99 -16.81
C ALA A 150 2.65 -1.91 -15.73
N GLU A 151 3.97 -1.85 -15.53
CA GLU A 151 4.65 -2.57 -14.45
C GLU A 151 4.32 -1.95 -13.09
N VAL A 152 4.10 -2.79 -12.09
CA VAL A 152 3.77 -2.34 -10.74
C VAL A 152 5.03 -1.82 -10.04
N LEU A 153 5.02 -0.55 -9.66
CA LEU A 153 6.11 0.08 -8.90
C LEU A 153 5.90 -0.01 -7.38
N GLY A 154 4.64 -0.07 -6.96
CA GLY A 154 4.24 -0.11 -5.56
C GLY A 154 2.76 0.23 -5.39
N ALA A 155 2.36 0.64 -4.21
CA ALA A 155 1.02 1.13 -3.93
C ALA A 155 1.05 2.39 -3.08
N VAL A 156 0.14 3.32 -3.34
CA VAL A 156 -0.14 4.45 -2.45
C VAL A 156 -1.36 4.15 -1.59
N THR A 157 -1.32 4.62 -0.36
CA THR A 157 -2.37 4.41 0.63
C THR A 157 -2.71 5.72 1.31
N VAL A 158 -3.98 6.00 1.49
CA VAL A 158 -4.47 6.99 2.46
C VAL A 158 -5.02 6.24 3.66
N SER A 159 -4.56 6.58 4.86
CA SER A 159 -4.99 5.93 6.11
C SER A 159 -5.24 6.93 7.23
N GLY A 160 -6.22 6.63 8.05
CA GLY A 160 -6.61 7.49 9.16
C GLY A 160 -7.59 6.80 10.11
N PRO A 161 -8.07 7.53 11.14
CA PRO A 161 -9.06 7.06 12.08
C PRO A 161 -10.37 6.67 11.38
N ALA A 162 -10.92 5.50 11.75
CA ALA A 162 -12.11 4.93 11.12
C ALA A 162 -13.32 5.89 11.13
N GLU A 163 -13.50 6.66 12.20
CA GLU A 163 -14.58 7.63 12.33
C GLU A 163 -14.55 8.72 11.25
N ARG A 164 -13.35 9.22 10.89
CA ARG A 164 -13.19 10.23 9.83
C ARG A 164 -13.18 9.61 8.44
N MET A 165 -12.55 8.43 8.28
CA MET A 165 -12.39 7.78 6.99
C MET A 165 -13.69 7.17 6.47
N ARG A 166 -14.47 6.50 7.32
CA ARG A 166 -15.66 5.73 6.94
C ARG A 166 -16.68 6.52 6.12
N PRO A 167 -17.11 7.73 6.52
CA PRO A 167 -18.08 8.52 5.75
C PRO A 167 -17.50 9.08 4.44
N ARG A 168 -16.17 9.05 4.27
CA ARG A 168 -15.45 9.65 3.14
C ARG A 168 -14.78 8.60 2.22
N ILE A 169 -15.06 7.30 2.39
CA ILE A 169 -14.39 6.24 1.62
C ILE A 169 -14.50 6.49 0.10
N THR A 170 -15.67 6.87 -0.42
CA THR A 170 -15.87 7.12 -1.86
C THR A 170 -15.01 8.28 -2.36
N GLU A 171 -14.92 9.36 -1.61
CA GLU A 171 -14.07 10.52 -1.91
C GLU A 171 -12.59 10.14 -1.91
N ILE A 172 -12.16 9.40 -0.88
CA ILE A 172 -10.77 8.97 -0.73
C ILE A 172 -10.37 7.98 -1.83
N VAL A 173 -11.26 7.05 -2.21
CA VAL A 173 -11.06 6.17 -3.36
C VAL A 173 -10.85 6.97 -4.64
N ALA A 174 -11.67 8.00 -4.88
CA ALA A 174 -11.51 8.87 -6.04
C ALA A 174 -10.14 9.58 -6.03
N ALA A 175 -9.72 10.14 -4.90
CA ALA A 175 -8.42 10.79 -4.76
C ALA A 175 -7.26 9.82 -5.01
N VAL A 176 -7.29 8.63 -4.39
CA VAL A 176 -6.24 7.62 -4.57
C VAL A 176 -6.14 7.15 -6.02
N ARG A 177 -7.27 6.95 -6.71
CA ARG A 177 -7.29 6.59 -8.13
C ARG A 177 -6.76 7.71 -9.01
N THR A 178 -7.17 8.96 -8.79
CA THR A 178 -6.63 10.13 -9.51
C THR A 178 -5.12 10.18 -9.37
N ALA A 179 -4.58 10.05 -8.16
CA ALA A 179 -3.14 10.07 -7.92
C ALA A 179 -2.38 8.97 -8.67
N THR A 180 -2.97 7.78 -8.82
CA THR A 180 -2.32 6.66 -9.54
C THR A 180 -2.50 6.74 -11.05
N ASP A 181 -3.59 7.32 -11.55
CA ASP A 181 -3.83 7.54 -12.97
C ASP A 181 -2.93 8.67 -13.50
N ASP A 182 -2.81 9.79 -12.79
CA ASP A 182 -1.91 10.91 -13.12
C ASP A 182 -0.43 10.48 -13.15
N PHE A 183 -0.06 9.51 -12.29
CA PHE A 183 1.29 8.99 -12.25
C PHE A 183 1.74 8.34 -13.58
N ARG A 184 0.82 7.74 -14.34
CA ARG A 184 1.08 7.19 -15.67
C ARG A 184 1.37 8.26 -16.73
N ILE A 185 0.74 9.42 -16.61
CA ILE A 185 0.77 10.48 -17.64
C ILE A 185 2.09 11.26 -17.61
N HIS A 186 2.76 11.33 -16.46
CA HIS A 186 3.97 12.14 -16.28
C HIS A 186 5.28 11.45 -16.68
N ARG A 187 5.25 10.20 -17.12
CA ARG A 187 6.41 9.42 -17.57
C ARG A 187 6.44 9.09 -19.07
N GLY A 188 5.50 9.65 -19.82
CA GLY A 188 5.45 9.51 -21.27
C GLY A 188 6.43 10.43 -22.01
#